data_6df68be933381a0a997eacbe8591c928
#
_entry.id   6df68be933381a0a997eacbe8591c928
#
_cell.length_a   1.000
_cell.length_b   1.000
_cell.length_c   1.000
_cell.angle_alpha   90.00
_cell.angle_beta   90.00
_cell.angle_gamma   90.00
#
_symmetry.space_group_name_H-M   'P 1'
#
loop_
_entity.id
_entity.type
_entity.pdbx_description
1 polymer ?
#
loop_
_entity_poly.entity_id
_entity_poly.type
_entity_poly.pdbx_seq_one_letter_code
_entity_poly.pdbx_strand_id
1 'polypeptide(L)'
;MSKRLAKKWDSLPLADRLRRIAATCKGFWGTPPPDAQDLQAWQGFQEKHGQQEALLALLRAADLPARVVEGLELAESTTHATLTWIEVWTGQEWESLHPEKGEIYQKPAPLLSLTTDGMPAIRVIHGELSEVRWALNRQVMSQWRIHFERIMRSDRLLDRWSLFRLPTDFQRTFRILLLVPIGALMICLLRNLVGFPTFGIFMPVLMALAFRNTGLFYGLGIFAGVVLIGYVVRRWINKLRLLLVPRLSVILTLVVLSFTVFALLGNKFGLRELMAVGLLPFVILTMTIERFYIITEEAGVREGLWTAAGSAVVAAITHQILHFESLQLTFFVYPELLLAVAAVQVLIGRYTGYRLSELIRFRKLRGTS
;
A
#
# COMPACT_ATOMS: atom_id res chain seq x y z
N MET A 1 40.78 -15.64 -32.26
CA MET A 1 39.57 -16.46 -32.32
C MET A 1 38.34 -15.66 -31.91
N SER A 2 38.28 -15.12 -30.71
CA SER A 2 37.15 -14.31 -30.22
C SER A 2 36.76 -13.18 -31.17
N LYS A 3 37.74 -12.45 -31.75
CA LYS A 3 37.51 -11.40 -32.76
C LYS A 3 36.88 -11.90 -34.05
N ARG A 4 37.22 -13.13 -34.49
CA ARG A 4 36.65 -13.71 -35.70
C ARG A 4 35.20 -14.09 -35.52
N LEU A 5 34.85 -14.66 -34.37
CA LEU A 5 33.48 -14.99 -34.01
C LEU A 5 32.62 -13.71 -33.76
N ALA A 6 33.15 -12.73 -33.04
CA ALA A 6 32.48 -11.48 -32.77
C ALA A 6 32.12 -10.71 -34.05
N LYS A 7 33.02 -10.73 -35.06
CA LYS A 7 32.81 -10.07 -36.36
C LYS A 7 31.58 -10.59 -37.12
N LYS A 8 31.14 -11.83 -36.85
CA LYS A 8 29.91 -12.40 -37.44
C LYS A 8 28.63 -11.71 -36.91
N TRP A 9 28.70 -11.05 -35.78
CA TRP A 9 27.56 -10.41 -35.09
C TRP A 9 27.61 -8.88 -35.05
N ASP A 10 28.61 -8.27 -35.66
CA ASP A 10 28.81 -6.79 -35.65
C ASP A 10 27.64 -6.00 -36.23
N SER A 11 26.86 -6.60 -37.12
CA SER A 11 25.67 -5.96 -37.70
C SER A 11 24.43 -5.99 -36.78
N LEU A 12 24.47 -6.69 -35.64
CA LEU A 12 23.32 -6.82 -34.73
C LEU A 12 23.34 -5.74 -33.65
N PRO A 13 22.14 -5.34 -33.14
CA PRO A 13 22.02 -4.50 -31.93
C PRO A 13 22.73 -5.14 -30.73
N LEU A 14 23.24 -4.32 -29.79
CA LEU A 14 23.99 -4.78 -28.63
C LEU A 14 23.26 -5.85 -27.80
N ALA A 15 21.98 -5.70 -27.57
CA ALA A 15 21.18 -6.67 -26.83
C ALA A 15 21.07 -8.03 -27.54
N ASP A 16 20.96 -8.03 -28.86
CA ASP A 16 20.92 -9.28 -29.67
C ASP A 16 22.27 -9.93 -29.75
N ARG A 17 23.37 -9.14 -29.80
CA ARG A 17 24.74 -9.68 -29.67
C ARG A 17 24.90 -10.41 -28.34
N LEU A 18 24.47 -9.83 -27.23
CA LEU A 18 24.55 -10.46 -25.92
C LEU A 18 23.77 -11.76 -25.86
N ARG A 19 22.55 -11.81 -26.40
CA ARG A 19 21.74 -13.05 -26.46
C ARG A 19 22.43 -14.15 -27.29
N ARG A 20 23.07 -13.80 -28.40
CA ARG A 20 23.82 -14.75 -29.24
C ARG A 20 25.04 -15.29 -28.51
N ILE A 21 25.79 -14.40 -27.83
CA ILE A 21 26.95 -14.79 -27.04
C ILE A 21 26.53 -15.68 -25.87
N ALA A 22 25.46 -15.35 -25.17
CA ALA A 22 24.89 -16.17 -24.10
C ALA A 22 24.49 -17.57 -24.60
N ALA A 23 23.84 -17.66 -25.75
CA ALA A 23 23.46 -18.92 -26.39
C ALA A 23 24.68 -19.76 -26.76
N THR A 24 25.81 -19.14 -27.10
CA THR A 24 27.08 -19.83 -27.39
C THR A 24 27.60 -20.61 -26.17
N CYS A 25 27.41 -20.06 -24.95
CA CYS A 25 27.81 -20.77 -23.72
C CYS A 25 26.99 -22.05 -23.47
N LYS A 26 25.75 -22.11 -23.94
CA LYS A 26 24.89 -23.31 -23.87
C LYS A 26 25.19 -24.35 -24.94
N GLY A 27 26.21 -24.14 -25.78
CA GLY A 27 26.48 -24.98 -26.94
C GLY A 27 25.52 -24.76 -28.12
N PHE A 28 24.67 -23.75 -28.02
CA PHE A 28 23.72 -23.33 -29.07
C PHE A 28 24.33 -22.18 -29.87
N TRP A 29 24.90 -22.54 -31.01
CA TRP A 29 25.32 -21.54 -31.97
C TRP A 29 24.10 -21.07 -32.77
N GLY A 30 23.85 -19.79 -32.76
CA GLY A 30 22.75 -19.25 -33.55
C GLY A 30 22.93 -19.44 -35.05
N THR A 31 21.93 -19.12 -35.83
CA THR A 31 22.00 -19.14 -37.31
C THR A 31 22.84 -17.98 -37.86
N PRO A 32 23.83 -18.19 -38.72
CA PRO A 32 24.25 -19.49 -39.23
C PRO A 32 25.08 -20.29 -38.21
N PRO A 33 25.05 -21.61 -38.25
CA PRO A 33 25.91 -22.45 -37.40
C PRO A 33 27.39 -22.16 -37.68
N PRO A 34 28.25 -22.23 -36.65
CA PRO A 34 29.67 -22.04 -36.83
C PRO A 34 30.26 -23.20 -37.67
N ASP A 35 31.37 -22.91 -38.35
CA ASP A 35 32.13 -23.98 -38.99
C ASP A 35 32.67 -24.95 -37.92
N ALA A 36 32.79 -26.22 -38.26
CA ALA A 36 33.29 -27.25 -37.34
C ALA A 36 34.68 -26.89 -36.75
N GLN A 37 35.52 -26.20 -37.52
CA GLN A 37 36.79 -25.67 -37.06
C GLN A 37 36.67 -24.59 -35.99
N ASP A 38 35.68 -23.69 -36.09
CA ASP A 38 35.41 -22.65 -35.09
C ASP A 38 34.93 -23.28 -33.79
N LEU A 39 34.13 -24.36 -33.85
CA LEU A 39 33.63 -25.08 -32.69
C LEU A 39 34.77 -25.76 -31.91
N GLN A 40 35.61 -26.52 -32.60
CA GLN A 40 36.76 -27.19 -31.97
C GLN A 40 37.74 -26.17 -31.34
N ALA A 41 38.01 -25.10 -32.06
CA ALA A 41 38.91 -24.07 -31.58
C ALA A 41 38.31 -23.31 -30.39
N TRP A 42 36.95 -23.14 -30.31
CA TRP A 42 36.26 -22.57 -29.13
C TRP A 42 36.32 -23.50 -27.94
N GLN A 43 36.05 -24.78 -28.12
CA GLN A 43 36.17 -25.78 -27.07
C GLN A 43 37.61 -25.87 -26.51
N GLY A 44 38.60 -25.91 -27.35
CA GLY A 44 39.99 -25.89 -26.92
C GLY A 44 40.40 -24.58 -26.23
N PHE A 45 39.78 -23.45 -26.56
CA PHE A 45 39.99 -22.18 -25.85
C PHE A 45 39.35 -22.19 -24.48
N GLN A 46 38.12 -22.73 -24.33
CA GLN A 46 37.44 -22.90 -23.06
C GLN A 46 38.17 -23.86 -22.12
N GLU A 47 38.66 -24.99 -22.64
CA GLU A 47 39.45 -25.95 -21.86
C GLU A 47 40.74 -25.35 -21.31
N LYS A 48 41.38 -24.48 -22.08
CA LYS A 48 42.66 -23.87 -21.70
C LYS A 48 42.53 -22.71 -20.73
N HIS A 49 41.49 -21.90 -20.82
CA HIS A 49 41.35 -20.62 -20.06
C HIS A 49 40.17 -20.62 -19.11
N GLY A 50 39.32 -21.65 -19.12
CA GLY A 50 38.08 -21.67 -18.36
C GLY A 50 36.92 -20.98 -19.09
N GLN A 51 35.70 -21.36 -18.74
CA GLN A 51 34.47 -20.85 -19.38
C GLN A 51 34.30 -19.36 -19.18
N GLN A 52 34.57 -18.87 -17.99
CA GLN A 52 34.41 -17.47 -17.61
C GLN A 52 35.34 -16.52 -18.38
N GLU A 53 36.62 -16.86 -18.46
CA GLU A 53 37.59 -16.05 -19.21
C GLU A 53 37.33 -16.09 -20.72
N ALA A 54 36.94 -17.24 -21.23
CA ALA A 54 36.60 -17.40 -22.64
C ALA A 54 35.40 -16.52 -23.02
N LEU A 55 34.35 -16.49 -22.15
CA LEU A 55 33.18 -15.67 -22.33
C LEU A 55 33.52 -14.19 -22.25
N LEU A 56 34.32 -13.79 -21.28
CA LEU A 56 34.75 -12.39 -21.13
C LEU A 56 35.57 -11.92 -22.35
N ALA A 57 36.46 -12.78 -22.88
CA ALA A 57 37.21 -12.47 -24.06
C ALA A 57 36.33 -12.33 -25.31
N LEU A 58 35.26 -13.11 -25.41
CA LEU A 58 34.28 -13.02 -26.50
C LEU A 58 33.45 -11.74 -26.41
N LEU A 59 32.95 -11.39 -25.20
CA LEU A 59 32.21 -10.17 -24.96
C LEU A 59 33.02 -8.89 -25.28
N ARG A 60 34.28 -8.88 -24.84
CA ARG A 60 35.21 -7.76 -25.14
C ARG A 60 35.53 -7.69 -26.62
N ALA A 61 35.64 -8.83 -27.30
CA ALA A 61 35.87 -8.85 -28.73
C ALA A 61 34.67 -8.39 -29.58
N ALA A 62 33.47 -8.47 -29.00
CA ALA A 62 32.21 -7.99 -29.58
C ALA A 62 31.87 -6.52 -29.20
N ASP A 63 32.85 -5.76 -28.67
CA ASP A 63 32.69 -4.39 -28.19
C ASP A 63 31.60 -4.22 -27.13
N LEU A 64 31.35 -5.24 -26.32
CA LEU A 64 30.45 -5.19 -25.19
C LEU A 64 31.28 -4.98 -23.91
N PRO A 65 31.10 -3.82 -23.20
CA PRO A 65 31.75 -3.61 -21.92
C PRO A 65 31.25 -4.66 -20.92
N ALA A 66 32.17 -5.48 -20.42
CA ALA A 66 31.84 -6.56 -19.50
C ALA A 66 32.80 -6.56 -18.30
N ARG A 67 32.23 -6.84 -17.11
CA ARG A 67 32.97 -6.95 -15.85
C ARG A 67 32.60 -8.22 -15.11
N VAL A 68 33.55 -8.76 -14.38
CA VAL A 68 33.30 -9.88 -13.46
C VAL A 68 32.82 -9.34 -12.13
N VAL A 69 31.77 -9.93 -11.61
CA VAL A 69 31.17 -9.56 -10.32
C VAL A 69 31.14 -10.80 -9.44
N GLU A 70 31.57 -10.64 -8.21
CA GLU A 70 31.44 -11.64 -7.15
C GLU A 70 30.39 -11.16 -6.16
N GLY A 71 29.49 -12.05 -5.73
CA GLY A 71 28.43 -11.71 -4.80
C GLY A 71 27.62 -12.89 -4.34
N LEU A 72 26.38 -12.62 -3.93
CA LEU A 72 25.49 -13.60 -3.33
C LEU A 72 24.18 -13.66 -4.10
N GLU A 73 23.61 -14.86 -4.20
CA GLU A 73 22.23 -15.03 -4.63
C GLU A 73 21.27 -14.69 -3.47
N LEU A 74 20.25 -13.86 -3.73
CA LEU A 74 19.26 -13.44 -2.74
C LEU A 74 18.23 -14.57 -2.51
N ALA A 75 18.66 -15.66 -1.90
CA ALA A 75 17.81 -16.75 -1.43
C ALA A 75 17.85 -16.80 0.11
N GLU A 76 16.75 -17.18 0.75
CA GLU A 76 16.73 -17.36 2.21
C GLU A 76 17.54 -18.60 2.58
N SER A 77 18.74 -18.39 3.11
CA SER A 77 19.62 -19.46 3.55
C SER A 77 20.60 -18.95 4.60
N THR A 78 21.10 -19.85 5.42
CA THR A 78 22.07 -19.56 6.48
C THR A 78 23.52 -19.72 6.04
N THR A 79 23.76 -20.28 4.86
CA THR A 79 25.12 -20.48 4.35
C THR A 79 25.11 -20.29 2.84
N HIS A 80 25.75 -19.22 2.39
CA HIS A 80 25.90 -18.94 0.97
C HIS A 80 27.37 -18.96 0.62
N ALA A 81 27.69 -19.75 -0.40
CA ALA A 81 28.95 -19.56 -1.12
C ALA A 81 28.82 -18.31 -2.00
N THR A 82 29.89 -17.58 -2.16
CA THR A 82 29.93 -16.50 -3.15
C THR A 82 29.80 -17.09 -4.56
N LEU A 83 28.97 -16.43 -5.38
CA LEU A 83 28.78 -16.74 -6.80
C LEU A 83 29.47 -15.69 -7.63
N THR A 84 30.00 -16.12 -8.77
CA THR A 84 30.62 -15.24 -9.75
C THR A 84 29.73 -15.15 -10.98
N TRP A 85 29.44 -13.97 -11.46
CA TRP A 85 28.72 -13.74 -12.71
C TRP A 85 29.38 -12.63 -13.52
N ILE A 86 28.95 -12.48 -14.76
CA ILE A 86 29.44 -11.41 -15.64
C ILE A 86 28.31 -10.39 -15.83
N GLU A 87 28.61 -9.15 -15.61
CA GLU A 87 27.73 -8.04 -15.97
C GLU A 87 28.18 -7.42 -17.28
N VAL A 88 27.23 -7.21 -18.19
CA VAL A 88 27.46 -6.69 -19.53
C VAL A 88 26.63 -5.43 -19.73
N TRP A 89 27.24 -4.39 -20.23
CA TRP A 89 26.56 -3.14 -20.55
C TRP A 89 25.94 -3.22 -21.96
N THR A 90 24.61 -3.06 -22.03
CA THR A 90 23.84 -3.15 -23.29
C THR A 90 23.60 -1.78 -23.96
N GLY A 91 24.22 -0.72 -23.43
CA GLY A 91 24.00 0.66 -23.87
C GLY A 91 22.97 1.43 -23.06
N GLN A 92 22.10 0.75 -22.35
CA GLN A 92 21.08 1.35 -21.48
C GLN A 92 21.21 0.91 -20.02
N GLU A 93 21.54 -0.35 -19.80
CA GLU A 93 21.60 -0.97 -18.46
C GLU A 93 22.59 -2.13 -18.41
N TRP A 94 22.97 -2.51 -17.18
CA TRP A 94 23.78 -3.69 -16.94
C TRP A 94 22.90 -4.94 -16.91
N GLU A 95 23.25 -5.96 -17.68
CA GLU A 95 22.60 -7.28 -17.66
C GLU A 95 23.55 -8.31 -17.06
N SER A 96 23.01 -9.14 -16.15
CA SER A 96 23.78 -10.19 -15.46
C SER A 96 23.67 -11.49 -16.21
N LEU A 97 24.81 -12.13 -16.48
CA LEU A 97 24.96 -13.37 -17.24
C LEU A 97 25.66 -14.43 -16.37
N HIS A 98 25.04 -15.61 -16.26
CA HIS A 98 25.67 -16.74 -15.60
C HIS A 98 26.75 -17.37 -16.51
N PRO A 99 28.03 -17.39 -16.12
CA PRO A 99 29.12 -17.78 -17.02
C PRO A 99 29.07 -19.25 -17.47
N GLU A 100 28.61 -20.15 -16.59
CA GLU A 100 28.55 -21.57 -16.89
C GLU A 100 27.26 -21.98 -17.61
N LYS A 101 26.12 -21.40 -17.21
CA LYS A 101 24.82 -21.76 -17.78
C LYS A 101 24.49 -20.98 -19.05
N GLY A 102 25.19 -19.87 -19.33
CA GLY A 102 24.86 -18.97 -20.44
C GLY A 102 23.47 -18.38 -20.34
N GLU A 103 22.96 -18.21 -19.10
CA GLU A 103 21.62 -17.66 -18.83
C GLU A 103 21.74 -16.20 -18.47
N ILE A 104 20.89 -15.38 -19.09
CA ILE A 104 20.69 -14.00 -18.67
C ILE A 104 19.67 -14.01 -17.54
N TYR A 105 20.03 -13.45 -16.39
CA TYR A 105 19.12 -13.37 -15.26
C TYR A 105 17.95 -12.44 -15.57
N GLN A 106 16.75 -12.91 -15.25
CA GLN A 106 15.54 -12.08 -15.39
C GLN A 106 15.55 -10.94 -14.38
N LYS A 107 15.11 -9.76 -14.78
CA LYS A 107 15.05 -8.60 -13.90
C LYS A 107 13.75 -8.57 -13.08
N PRO A 108 13.86 -8.19 -11.79
CA PRO A 108 15.08 -7.90 -11.03
C PRO A 108 15.87 -9.20 -10.74
N ALA A 109 17.16 -9.20 -11.07
CA ALA A 109 18.02 -10.35 -10.79
C ALA A 109 18.14 -10.53 -9.27
N PRO A 110 17.98 -11.77 -8.74
CA PRO A 110 18.10 -12.05 -7.31
C PRO A 110 19.57 -12.12 -6.90
N LEU A 111 20.36 -11.12 -7.28
CA LEU A 111 21.80 -11.08 -7.08
C LEU A 111 22.20 -9.83 -6.29
N LEU A 112 23.07 -10.00 -5.31
CA LEU A 112 23.70 -8.93 -4.54
C LEU A 112 25.19 -8.88 -4.88
N SER A 113 25.62 -7.86 -5.60
CA SER A 113 27.04 -7.65 -5.92
C SER A 113 27.81 -7.21 -4.65
N LEU A 114 28.88 -7.92 -4.33
CA LEU A 114 29.78 -7.55 -3.25
C LEU A 114 31.02 -6.83 -3.79
N THR A 115 31.60 -7.36 -4.88
CA THR A 115 32.79 -6.77 -5.50
C THR A 115 32.72 -6.88 -7.02
N THR A 116 33.49 -6.03 -7.67
CA THR A 116 33.65 -6.00 -9.14
C THR A 116 35.11 -6.14 -9.51
N ASP A 117 35.37 -6.59 -10.75
CA ASP A 117 36.72 -6.63 -11.34
C ASP A 117 37.72 -7.55 -10.65
N GLY A 118 37.22 -8.67 -10.09
CA GLY A 118 38.06 -9.72 -9.49
C GLY A 118 38.70 -9.33 -8.15
N MET A 119 38.25 -8.25 -7.53
CA MET A 119 38.65 -7.97 -6.15
C MET A 119 37.95 -8.94 -5.19
N PRO A 120 38.66 -9.50 -4.17
CA PRO A 120 38.03 -10.37 -3.20
C PRO A 120 37.01 -9.58 -2.35
N ALA A 121 35.86 -10.18 -2.06
CA ALA A 121 34.81 -9.60 -1.25
C ALA A 121 35.27 -9.24 0.17
N ILE A 122 36.24 -9.98 0.68
CA ILE A 122 36.88 -9.75 1.99
C ILE A 122 38.39 -9.80 1.81
N ARG A 123 39.05 -8.76 2.30
CA ARG A 123 40.51 -8.68 2.34
C ARG A 123 40.97 -8.70 3.80
N VAL A 124 41.74 -9.72 4.14
CA VAL A 124 42.36 -9.83 5.48
C VAL A 124 43.79 -9.32 5.38
N ILE A 125 44.16 -8.47 6.38
CA ILE A 125 45.51 -7.92 6.52
C ILE A 125 46.11 -8.59 7.78
N HIS A 126 47.26 -9.25 7.61
CA HIS A 126 47.99 -9.97 8.65
C HIS A 126 47.21 -11.15 9.29
N GLY A 127 46.53 -11.96 8.49
CA GLY A 127 45.85 -13.15 8.94
C GLY A 127 45.43 -14.07 7.81
N GLU A 128 45.04 -15.29 8.14
CA GLU A 128 44.45 -16.23 7.19
C GLU A 128 42.94 -16.29 7.38
N LEU A 129 42.18 -16.28 6.25
CA LEU A 129 40.74 -16.44 6.24
C LEU A 129 40.41 -17.93 6.17
N SER A 130 39.89 -18.54 7.25
CA SER A 130 39.55 -19.94 7.24
C SER A 130 38.21 -20.25 6.56
N GLU A 131 37.19 -19.51 6.89
CA GLU A 131 35.84 -19.69 6.34
C GLU A 131 35.01 -18.41 6.46
N VAL A 132 34.27 -18.03 5.41
CA VAL A 132 33.30 -16.95 5.45
C VAL A 132 31.92 -17.55 5.24
N ARG A 133 31.03 -17.30 6.20
CA ARG A 133 29.62 -17.70 6.11
C ARG A 133 28.75 -16.46 6.00
N TRP A 134 27.94 -16.42 4.98
CA TRP A 134 26.98 -15.36 4.74
C TRP A 134 25.61 -15.81 5.20
N ALA A 135 24.92 -14.99 6.00
CA ALA A 135 23.53 -15.22 6.36
C ALA A 135 22.65 -14.14 5.73
N LEU A 136 21.71 -14.57 4.90
CA LEU A 136 20.73 -13.70 4.29
C LEU A 136 19.38 -13.89 4.98
N ASN A 137 18.82 -12.82 5.52
CA ASN A 137 17.51 -12.80 6.14
C ASN A 137 16.60 -11.81 5.40
N ARG A 138 15.48 -12.29 4.91
CA ARG A 138 14.48 -11.47 4.26
C ARG A 138 13.65 -10.71 5.28
N GLN A 139 13.78 -9.39 5.31
CA GLN A 139 12.91 -8.53 6.10
C GLN A 139 11.83 -7.90 5.23
N VAL A 140 10.57 -8.15 5.58
CA VAL A 140 9.45 -7.45 4.96
C VAL A 140 9.36 -6.05 5.58
N MET A 141 9.73 -5.04 4.81
CA MET A 141 9.60 -3.65 5.24
C MET A 141 8.23 -3.11 4.84
N SER A 142 7.57 -2.41 5.76
CA SER A 142 6.33 -1.70 5.44
C SER A 142 6.61 -0.59 4.41
N GLN A 143 5.64 -0.32 3.53
CA GLN A 143 5.75 0.76 2.54
C GLN A 143 6.03 2.11 3.20
N TRP A 144 5.49 2.35 4.40
CA TRP A 144 5.75 3.56 5.19
C TRP A 144 7.23 3.75 5.49
N ARG A 145 7.93 2.70 5.89
CA ARG A 145 9.36 2.75 6.22
C ARG A 145 10.22 3.02 4.99
N ILE A 146 9.88 2.40 3.88
CA ILE A 146 10.58 2.62 2.60
C ILE A 146 10.46 4.08 2.15
N HIS A 147 9.25 4.65 2.17
CA HIS A 147 9.02 6.05 1.81
C HIS A 147 9.67 7.02 2.80
N PHE A 148 9.63 6.72 4.09
CA PHE A 148 10.30 7.51 5.12
C PHE A 148 11.81 7.60 4.87
N GLU A 149 12.49 6.46 4.70
CA GLU A 149 13.93 6.43 4.44
C GLU A 149 14.32 7.14 3.13
N ARG A 150 13.50 6.96 2.09
CA ARG A 150 13.71 7.63 0.80
C ARG A 150 13.62 9.16 0.91
N ILE A 151 12.60 9.67 1.60
CA ILE A 151 12.38 11.11 1.77
C ILE A 151 13.44 11.72 2.68
N MET A 152 13.85 11.02 3.73
CA MET A 152 14.89 11.51 4.64
C MET A 152 16.27 11.62 3.97
N ARG A 153 16.54 10.78 2.96
CA ARG A 153 17.80 10.82 2.18
C ARG A 153 17.75 11.76 0.97
N SER A 154 16.58 12.27 0.64
CA SER A 154 16.40 13.13 -0.54
C SER A 154 16.65 14.59 -0.19
N ASP A 155 17.40 15.30 -1.07
CA ASP A 155 17.65 16.75 -0.99
C ASP A 155 16.71 17.57 -1.88
N ARG A 156 15.69 16.94 -2.47
CA ARG A 156 14.73 17.65 -3.32
C ARG A 156 13.93 18.67 -2.53
N LEU A 157 13.67 19.85 -3.12
CA LEU A 157 12.94 20.94 -2.46
C LEU A 157 11.54 20.49 -1.97
N LEU A 158 10.82 19.70 -2.76
CA LEU A 158 9.51 19.16 -2.40
C LEU A 158 9.57 18.20 -1.20
N ASP A 159 10.64 17.42 -1.08
CA ASP A 159 10.81 16.47 0.03
C ASP A 159 11.18 17.19 1.34
N ARG A 160 11.66 18.44 1.26
CA ARG A 160 11.88 19.30 2.45
C ARG A 160 10.56 19.70 3.13
N TRP A 161 9.47 19.81 2.39
CA TRP A 161 8.12 20.13 2.89
C TRP A 161 7.27 18.89 3.15
N SER A 162 7.86 17.71 3.11
CA SER A 162 7.15 16.45 3.33
C SER A 162 6.68 16.31 4.78
N LEU A 163 5.47 15.78 4.97
CA LEU A 163 4.90 15.46 6.28
C LEU A 163 5.71 14.40 7.05
N PHE A 164 6.56 13.62 6.38
CA PHE A 164 7.47 12.67 7.02
C PHE A 164 8.57 13.33 7.87
N ARG A 165 8.84 14.61 7.68
CA ARG A 165 9.80 15.36 8.50
C ARG A 165 9.22 15.90 9.81
N LEU A 166 7.90 15.79 9.99
CA LEU A 166 7.25 16.16 11.23
C LEU A 166 7.60 15.16 12.36
N PRO A 167 7.59 15.58 13.62
CA PRO A 167 7.67 14.66 14.75
C PRO A 167 6.59 13.57 14.68
N THR A 168 6.88 12.38 15.18
CA THR A 168 6.04 11.17 15.04
C THR A 168 4.61 11.35 15.53
N ASP A 169 4.40 12.13 16.57
CA ASP A 169 3.07 12.42 17.14
C ASP A 169 2.21 13.23 16.16
N PHE A 170 2.81 14.21 15.51
CA PHE A 170 2.15 15.01 14.48
C PHE A 170 1.88 14.18 13.22
N GLN A 171 2.82 13.31 12.81
CA GLN A 171 2.59 12.42 11.67
C GLN A 171 1.35 11.55 11.89
N ARG A 172 1.18 10.99 13.10
CA ARG A 172 0.01 10.17 13.46
C ARG A 172 -1.29 10.97 13.35
N THR A 173 -1.28 12.21 13.83
CA THR A 173 -2.44 13.11 13.78
C THR A 173 -2.77 13.50 12.34
N PHE A 174 -1.79 13.91 11.54
CA PHE A 174 -2.00 14.28 10.15
C PHE A 174 -2.45 13.10 9.29
N ARG A 175 -1.98 11.88 9.56
CA ARG A 175 -2.46 10.67 8.89
C ARG A 175 -3.98 10.50 9.01
N ILE A 176 -4.53 10.78 10.19
CA ILE A 176 -5.97 10.70 10.43
C ILE A 176 -6.69 11.91 9.80
N LEU A 177 -6.14 13.10 9.95
CA LEU A 177 -6.73 14.34 9.45
C LEU A 177 -6.91 14.33 7.92
N LEU A 178 -5.91 13.84 7.18
CA LEU A 178 -5.95 13.74 5.71
C LEU A 178 -7.02 12.77 5.20
N LEU A 179 -7.46 11.82 6.04
CA LEU A 179 -8.53 10.89 5.67
C LEU A 179 -9.93 11.52 5.76
N VAL A 180 -10.11 12.59 6.53
CA VAL A 180 -11.41 13.25 6.72
C VAL A 180 -12.00 13.74 5.39
N PRO A 181 -11.28 14.47 4.51
CA PRO A 181 -11.80 14.89 3.21
C PRO A 181 -12.16 13.72 2.29
N ILE A 182 -11.40 12.63 2.35
CA ILE A 182 -11.68 11.42 1.57
C ILE A 182 -12.96 10.75 2.06
N GLY A 183 -13.13 10.64 3.38
CA GLY A 183 -14.37 10.17 3.98
C GLY A 183 -15.56 11.05 3.58
N ALA A 184 -15.40 12.37 3.62
CA ALA A 184 -16.42 13.32 3.18
C ALA A 184 -16.77 13.15 1.69
N LEU A 185 -15.80 12.89 0.82
CA LEU A 185 -16.04 12.58 -0.59
C LEU A 185 -16.89 11.31 -0.73
N MET A 186 -16.56 10.24 0.02
CA MET A 186 -17.35 9.01 -0.01
C MET A 186 -18.80 9.22 0.41
N ILE A 187 -19.02 10.05 1.43
CA ILE A 187 -20.37 10.36 1.88
C ILE A 187 -21.10 11.22 0.86
N CYS A 188 -20.44 12.19 0.23
CA CYS A 188 -21.01 12.94 -0.88
C CYS A 188 -21.48 12.01 -2.01
N LEU A 189 -20.66 11.04 -2.39
CA LEU A 189 -21.02 10.03 -3.40
C LEU A 189 -22.25 9.22 -2.96
N LEU A 190 -22.21 8.63 -1.77
CA LEU A 190 -23.26 7.76 -1.28
C LEU A 190 -24.59 8.49 -1.03
N ARG A 191 -24.52 9.75 -0.58
CA ARG A 191 -25.70 10.56 -0.30
C ARG A 191 -26.30 11.18 -1.56
N ASN A 192 -25.47 11.79 -2.43
CA ASN A 192 -25.96 12.53 -3.59
C ASN A 192 -26.23 11.65 -4.80
N LEU A 193 -25.38 10.64 -5.06
CA LEU A 193 -25.55 9.73 -6.20
C LEU A 193 -26.41 8.52 -5.86
N VAL A 194 -26.19 7.87 -4.70
CA VAL A 194 -26.94 6.67 -4.32
C VAL A 194 -28.24 7.02 -3.60
N GLY A 195 -28.21 8.03 -2.70
CA GLY A 195 -29.40 8.52 -2.00
C GLY A 195 -29.57 7.94 -0.60
N PHE A 196 -28.51 7.53 0.08
CA PHE A 196 -28.57 7.08 1.48
C PHE A 196 -28.88 8.25 2.42
N PRO A 197 -29.90 8.16 3.30
CA PRO A 197 -30.12 9.14 4.34
C PRO A 197 -29.02 9.04 5.39
N THR A 198 -28.47 10.19 5.82
CA THR A 198 -27.39 10.24 6.81
C THR A 198 -27.56 11.43 7.74
N PHE A 199 -27.01 11.35 8.98
CA PHE A 199 -26.92 12.45 9.94
C PHE A 199 -25.89 13.50 9.50
N GLY A 200 -26.11 14.14 8.35
CA GLY A 200 -25.13 15.08 7.77
C GLY A 200 -23.94 14.38 7.13
N ILE A 201 -22.83 15.12 6.93
CA ILE A 201 -21.62 14.63 6.29
C ILE A 201 -20.59 14.19 7.33
N PHE A 202 -20.40 14.99 8.38
CA PHE A 202 -19.33 14.74 9.36
C PHE A 202 -19.56 13.50 10.22
N MET A 203 -20.82 13.23 10.61
CA MET A 203 -21.13 12.13 11.52
C MET A 203 -20.66 10.77 11.00
N PRO A 204 -21.03 10.33 9.79
CA PRO A 204 -20.57 9.05 9.28
C PRO A 204 -19.06 8.98 9.04
N VAL A 205 -18.39 10.12 8.69
CA VAL A 205 -16.91 10.17 8.57
C VAL A 205 -16.26 9.91 9.92
N LEU A 206 -16.71 10.64 10.93
CA LEU A 206 -16.15 10.51 12.28
C LEU A 206 -16.44 9.14 12.88
N MET A 207 -17.63 8.56 12.60
CA MET A 207 -17.94 7.18 12.97
C MET A 207 -16.99 6.18 12.28
N ALA A 208 -16.73 6.35 10.99
CA ALA A 208 -15.79 5.50 10.25
C ALA A 208 -14.37 5.55 10.84
N LEU A 209 -13.93 6.74 11.28
CA LEU A 209 -12.65 6.93 11.97
C LEU A 209 -12.66 6.34 13.39
N ALA A 210 -13.79 6.43 14.11
CA ALA A 210 -13.95 5.83 15.43
C ALA A 210 -13.86 4.30 15.36
N PHE A 211 -14.46 3.67 14.32
CA PHE A 211 -14.39 2.24 14.08
C PHE A 211 -12.98 1.72 13.84
N ARG A 212 -12.06 2.59 13.45
CA ARG A 212 -10.64 2.22 13.31
C ARG A 212 -10.01 1.74 14.63
N ASN A 213 -10.42 2.30 15.75
CA ASN A 213 -9.87 1.97 17.08
C ASN A 213 -10.63 0.82 17.74
N THR A 214 -11.96 0.75 17.52
CA THR A 214 -12.83 -0.24 18.16
C THR A 214 -13.10 -1.48 17.30
N GLY A 215 -12.73 -1.44 16.01
CA GLY A 215 -13.16 -2.42 15.02
C GLY A 215 -14.59 -2.17 14.52
N LEU A 216 -14.88 -2.61 13.30
CA LEU A 216 -16.15 -2.35 12.63
C LEU A 216 -17.35 -2.95 13.40
N PHE A 217 -17.26 -4.23 13.77
CA PHE A 217 -18.39 -4.95 14.40
C PHE A 217 -18.68 -4.42 15.80
N TYR A 218 -17.66 -4.20 16.62
CA TYR A 218 -17.84 -3.65 17.96
C TYR A 218 -18.30 -2.19 17.90
N GLY A 219 -17.73 -1.40 16.98
CA GLY A 219 -18.15 -0.02 16.76
C GLY A 219 -19.61 0.11 16.33
N LEU A 220 -20.09 -0.75 15.41
CA LEU A 220 -21.50 -0.83 15.02
C LEU A 220 -22.39 -1.30 16.18
N GLY A 221 -21.93 -2.24 16.99
CA GLY A 221 -22.66 -2.72 18.17
C GLY A 221 -22.83 -1.61 19.21
N ILE A 222 -21.76 -0.88 19.51
CA ILE A 222 -21.81 0.29 20.42
C ILE A 222 -22.76 1.35 19.85
N PHE A 223 -22.66 1.67 18.57
CA PHE A 223 -23.53 2.61 17.90
C PHE A 223 -25.00 2.20 18.00
N ALA A 224 -25.34 0.97 17.68
CA ALA A 224 -26.71 0.44 17.77
C ALA A 224 -27.22 0.47 19.22
N GLY A 225 -26.38 0.11 20.19
CA GLY A 225 -26.70 0.17 21.60
C GLY A 225 -27.00 1.58 22.07
N VAL A 226 -26.17 2.54 21.65
CA VAL A 226 -26.35 3.97 21.98
C VAL A 226 -27.61 4.55 21.33
N VAL A 227 -27.91 4.20 20.07
CA VAL A 227 -29.17 4.61 19.41
C VAL A 227 -30.39 4.01 20.11
N LEU A 228 -30.31 2.73 20.53
CA LEU A 228 -31.38 2.07 21.30
C LEU A 228 -31.62 2.75 22.64
N ILE A 229 -30.55 3.08 23.38
CA ILE A 229 -30.63 3.83 24.62
C ILE A 229 -31.27 5.21 24.36
N GLY A 230 -30.84 5.92 23.35
CA GLY A 230 -31.43 7.20 22.94
C GLY A 230 -32.93 7.08 22.65
N TYR A 231 -33.35 5.99 21.99
CA TYR A 231 -34.77 5.69 21.73
C TYR A 231 -35.59 5.47 23.04
N VAL A 232 -35.05 4.65 23.94
CA VAL A 232 -35.68 4.35 25.22
C VAL A 232 -35.78 5.62 26.10
N VAL A 233 -34.67 6.33 26.21
CA VAL A 233 -34.57 7.59 27.00
C VAL A 233 -35.56 8.63 26.49
N ARG A 234 -35.70 8.75 25.17
CA ARG A 234 -36.69 9.66 24.56
C ARG A 234 -38.10 9.38 25.08
N ARG A 235 -38.49 8.10 25.16
CA ARG A 235 -39.82 7.72 25.63
C ARG A 235 -40.09 8.19 27.07
N TRP A 236 -39.04 8.24 27.90
CA TRP A 236 -39.12 8.71 29.29
C TRP A 236 -39.06 10.23 29.39
N ILE A 237 -38.14 10.88 28.67
CA ILE A 237 -37.92 12.32 28.68
C ILE A 237 -39.17 13.07 28.15
N ASN A 238 -39.84 12.56 27.14
CA ASN A 238 -41.06 13.17 26.60
C ASN A 238 -42.17 13.27 27.61
N LYS A 239 -42.23 12.39 28.65
CA LYS A 239 -43.17 12.48 29.76
C LYS A 239 -42.84 13.63 30.71
N LEU A 240 -41.56 14.01 30.80
CA LEU A 240 -41.10 15.03 31.74
C LEU A 240 -41.27 16.47 31.24
N ARG A 241 -41.71 16.67 29.99
CA ARG A 241 -41.96 17.99 29.34
C ARG A 241 -40.82 19.00 29.57
N LEU A 242 -39.57 18.55 29.49
CA LEU A 242 -38.37 19.36 29.67
C LEU A 242 -38.16 20.33 28.51
N LEU A 243 -37.60 21.49 28.81
CA LEU A 243 -37.07 22.45 27.84
C LEU A 243 -35.90 21.80 27.08
N LEU A 244 -35.56 22.35 25.90
CA LEU A 244 -34.56 21.78 25.00
C LEU A 244 -33.19 21.60 25.69
N VAL A 245 -32.68 22.63 26.38
CA VAL A 245 -31.34 22.60 26.98
C VAL A 245 -31.21 21.59 28.12
N PRO A 246 -32.11 21.55 29.15
CA PRO A 246 -32.07 20.49 30.16
C PRO A 246 -32.24 19.09 29.58
N ARG A 247 -33.04 18.94 28.54
CA ARG A 247 -33.23 17.68 27.83
C ARG A 247 -31.93 17.15 27.24
N LEU A 248 -31.18 17.98 26.49
CA LEU A 248 -29.88 17.60 25.91
C LEU A 248 -28.86 17.28 27.00
N SER A 249 -28.86 18.03 28.11
CA SER A 249 -27.99 17.76 29.26
C SER A 249 -28.23 16.38 29.88
N VAL A 250 -29.48 15.98 30.06
CA VAL A 250 -29.86 14.65 30.57
C VAL A 250 -29.43 13.58 29.59
N ILE A 251 -29.65 13.76 28.28
CA ILE A 251 -29.19 12.82 27.24
C ILE A 251 -27.70 12.65 27.33
N LEU A 252 -26.91 13.73 27.39
CA LEU A 252 -25.45 13.68 27.51
C LEU A 252 -25.02 12.85 28.72
N THR A 253 -25.62 13.09 29.89
CA THR A 253 -25.32 12.36 31.14
C THR A 253 -25.59 10.87 30.98
N LEU A 254 -26.71 10.49 30.35
CA LEU A 254 -27.07 9.09 30.11
C LEU A 254 -26.14 8.43 29.12
N VAL A 255 -25.65 9.16 28.12
CA VAL A 255 -24.63 8.67 27.19
C VAL A 255 -23.33 8.36 27.92
N VAL A 256 -22.85 9.27 28.78
CA VAL A 256 -21.65 9.05 29.62
C VAL A 256 -21.84 7.79 30.48
N LEU A 257 -23.01 7.68 31.12
CA LEU A 257 -23.33 6.50 31.94
C LEU A 257 -23.32 5.21 31.09
N SER A 258 -23.89 5.25 29.89
CA SER A 258 -23.90 4.10 28.98
C SER A 258 -22.49 3.65 28.59
N PHE A 259 -21.60 4.58 28.31
CA PHE A 259 -20.19 4.28 28.03
C PHE A 259 -19.48 3.68 29.23
N THR A 260 -19.75 4.19 30.42
CA THR A 260 -19.23 3.62 31.65
C THR A 260 -19.68 2.16 31.81
N VAL A 261 -20.94 1.87 31.54
CA VAL A 261 -21.48 0.51 31.56
C VAL A 261 -20.82 -0.37 30.49
N PHE A 262 -20.67 0.10 29.26
CA PHE A 262 -19.99 -0.65 28.19
C PHE A 262 -18.52 -0.93 28.55
N ALA A 263 -17.82 0.02 29.15
CA ALA A 263 -16.43 -0.18 29.60
C ALA A 263 -16.35 -1.24 30.72
N LEU A 264 -17.26 -1.20 31.69
CA LEU A 264 -17.34 -2.19 32.77
C LEU A 264 -17.68 -3.60 32.24
N LEU A 265 -18.62 -3.69 31.31
CA LEU A 265 -18.97 -4.96 30.65
C LEU A 265 -17.78 -5.47 29.83
N GLY A 266 -17.09 -4.59 29.08
CA GLY A 266 -15.88 -4.91 28.36
C GLY A 266 -14.79 -5.51 29.25
N ASN A 267 -14.58 -4.92 30.42
CA ASN A 267 -13.61 -5.42 31.39
C ASN A 267 -14.04 -6.80 31.94
N LYS A 268 -15.32 -6.96 32.27
CA LYS A 268 -15.84 -8.23 32.82
C LYS A 268 -15.77 -9.40 31.83
N PHE A 269 -16.00 -9.11 30.54
CA PHE A 269 -15.99 -10.12 29.48
C PHE A 269 -14.62 -10.22 28.74
N GLY A 270 -13.61 -9.46 29.16
CA GLY A 270 -12.29 -9.47 28.54
C GLY A 270 -12.25 -8.87 27.12
N LEU A 271 -13.26 -8.09 26.73
CA LEU A 271 -13.39 -7.47 25.41
C LEU A 271 -12.69 -6.11 25.41
N ARG A 272 -11.40 -6.11 25.03
CA ARG A 272 -10.58 -4.88 25.01
C ARG A 272 -11.12 -3.82 24.06
N GLU A 273 -11.79 -4.22 22.99
CA GLU A 273 -12.39 -3.35 21.99
C GLU A 273 -13.50 -2.48 22.56
N LEU A 274 -14.28 -2.99 23.54
CA LEU A 274 -15.30 -2.21 24.24
C LEU A 274 -14.71 -1.19 25.22
N MET A 275 -13.49 -1.42 25.69
CA MET A 275 -12.76 -0.48 26.55
C MET A 275 -12.02 0.61 25.75
N ALA A 276 -11.77 0.38 24.46
CA ALA A 276 -11.06 1.30 23.58
C ALA A 276 -11.89 2.55 23.19
N VAL A 277 -12.94 2.84 23.95
CA VAL A 277 -13.79 4.02 23.76
C VAL A 277 -13.04 5.26 24.24
N GLY A 278 -12.31 5.89 23.31
CA GLY A 278 -11.62 7.14 23.56
C GLY A 278 -12.56 8.35 23.52
N LEU A 279 -12.02 9.51 23.84
CA LEU A 279 -12.76 10.79 23.85
C LEU A 279 -13.45 11.07 22.50
N LEU A 280 -12.80 10.76 21.38
CA LEU A 280 -13.33 11.00 20.03
C LEU A 280 -14.60 10.19 19.74
N PRO A 281 -14.65 8.85 19.89
CA PRO A 281 -15.88 8.06 19.74
C PRO A 281 -17.01 8.53 20.66
N PHE A 282 -16.69 8.92 21.91
CA PHE A 282 -17.66 9.44 22.86
C PHE A 282 -18.37 10.71 22.34
N VAL A 283 -17.62 11.73 21.93
CA VAL A 283 -18.19 12.99 21.41
C VAL A 283 -19.05 12.72 20.17
N ILE A 284 -18.59 11.86 19.26
CA ILE A 284 -19.29 11.53 18.02
C ILE A 284 -20.64 10.87 18.33
N LEU A 285 -20.67 9.90 19.23
CA LEU A 285 -21.90 9.19 19.57
C LEU A 285 -22.88 10.09 20.34
N THR A 286 -22.39 10.98 21.17
CA THR A 286 -23.22 11.99 21.84
C THR A 286 -23.92 12.89 20.82
N MET A 287 -23.18 13.42 19.85
CA MET A 287 -23.76 14.23 18.77
C MET A 287 -24.70 13.40 17.87
N THR A 288 -24.42 12.12 17.69
CA THR A 288 -25.31 11.23 16.93
C THR A 288 -26.67 11.06 17.60
N ILE A 289 -26.70 10.90 18.94
CA ILE A 289 -27.95 10.80 19.69
C ILE A 289 -28.73 12.10 19.62
N GLU A 290 -28.05 13.23 19.75
CA GLU A 290 -28.69 14.54 19.59
C GLU A 290 -29.38 14.67 18.23
N ARG A 291 -28.66 14.31 17.14
CA ARG A 291 -29.21 14.34 15.78
C ARG A 291 -30.33 13.33 15.58
N PHE A 292 -30.17 12.11 16.10
CA PHE A 292 -31.23 11.12 16.12
C PHE A 292 -32.49 11.64 16.80
N TYR A 293 -32.32 12.30 17.96
CA TYR A 293 -33.41 12.88 18.70
C TYR A 293 -34.15 13.95 17.90
N ILE A 294 -33.43 14.92 17.31
CA ILE A 294 -33.99 16.02 16.51
C ILE A 294 -34.80 15.45 15.34
N ILE A 295 -34.21 14.58 14.54
CA ILE A 295 -34.90 13.97 13.35
C ILE A 295 -36.13 13.18 13.80
N THR A 296 -36.02 12.49 14.93
CA THR A 296 -37.14 11.71 15.45
C THR A 296 -38.27 12.60 15.95
N GLU A 297 -37.98 13.80 16.43
CA GLU A 297 -38.97 14.80 16.82
C GLU A 297 -39.68 15.44 15.61
N GLU A 298 -38.93 15.76 14.56
CA GLU A 298 -39.42 16.45 13.37
C GLU A 298 -40.13 15.50 12.40
N ALA A 299 -39.55 14.35 12.09
CA ALA A 299 -39.99 13.42 11.05
C ALA A 299 -40.51 12.08 11.56
N GLY A 300 -40.43 11.83 12.87
CA GLY A 300 -40.92 10.59 13.49
C GLY A 300 -39.81 9.52 13.67
N VAL A 301 -40.14 8.52 14.50
CA VAL A 301 -39.19 7.44 14.91
C VAL A 301 -38.71 6.62 13.73
N ARG A 302 -39.60 6.33 12.79
CA ARG A 302 -39.25 5.51 11.59
C ARG A 302 -38.18 6.20 10.75
N GLU A 303 -38.30 7.49 10.53
CA GLU A 303 -37.34 8.28 9.75
C GLU A 303 -35.98 8.42 10.49
N GLY A 304 -36.06 8.63 11.81
CA GLY A 304 -34.85 8.66 12.64
C GLY A 304 -34.08 7.34 12.59
N LEU A 305 -34.76 6.19 12.73
CA LEU A 305 -34.13 4.87 12.63
C LEU A 305 -33.59 4.58 11.22
N TRP A 306 -34.32 5.00 10.17
CA TRP A 306 -33.87 4.83 8.78
C TRP A 306 -32.60 5.64 8.50
N THR A 307 -32.55 6.88 9.01
CA THR A 307 -31.37 7.74 8.90
C THR A 307 -30.19 7.20 9.73
N ALA A 308 -30.45 6.62 10.90
CA ALA A 308 -29.43 5.97 11.72
C ALA A 308 -28.85 4.76 10.99
N ALA A 309 -29.70 3.89 10.43
CA ALA A 309 -29.26 2.72 9.65
C ALA A 309 -28.45 3.14 8.41
N GLY A 310 -28.91 4.14 7.66
CA GLY A 310 -28.21 4.71 6.52
C GLY A 310 -26.84 5.27 6.91
N SER A 311 -26.76 6.00 8.03
CA SER A 311 -25.49 6.53 8.55
C SER A 311 -24.52 5.41 8.95
N ALA A 312 -25.02 4.33 9.57
CA ALA A 312 -24.21 3.17 9.94
C ALA A 312 -23.63 2.45 8.69
N VAL A 313 -24.47 2.23 7.68
CA VAL A 313 -24.03 1.60 6.41
C VAL A 313 -22.97 2.47 5.72
N VAL A 314 -23.23 3.76 5.60
CA VAL A 314 -22.28 4.70 4.98
C VAL A 314 -20.98 4.77 5.77
N ALA A 315 -21.03 4.79 7.12
CA ALA A 315 -19.85 4.76 7.96
C ALA A 315 -19.06 3.45 7.80
N ALA A 316 -19.75 2.30 7.69
CA ALA A 316 -19.11 1.01 7.48
C ALA A 316 -18.38 0.93 6.12
N ILE A 317 -19.01 1.39 5.04
CA ILE A 317 -18.39 1.45 3.70
C ILE A 317 -17.19 2.40 3.73
N THR A 318 -17.35 3.58 4.33
CA THR A 318 -16.28 4.58 4.44
C THR A 318 -15.12 4.02 5.28
N HIS A 319 -15.39 3.34 6.39
CA HIS A 319 -14.37 2.70 7.21
C HIS A 319 -13.54 1.72 6.39
N GLN A 320 -14.19 0.85 5.60
CA GLN A 320 -13.48 -0.13 4.77
C GLN A 320 -12.53 0.53 3.76
N ILE A 321 -12.96 1.62 3.14
CA ILE A 321 -12.15 2.37 2.18
C ILE A 321 -10.97 3.08 2.89
N LEU A 322 -11.23 3.70 4.03
CA LEU A 322 -10.19 4.40 4.79
C LEU A 322 -9.17 3.44 5.43
N HIS A 323 -9.47 2.14 5.47
CA HIS A 323 -8.57 1.12 6.02
C HIS A 323 -7.45 0.71 5.06
N PHE A 324 -7.57 1.01 3.76
CA PHE A 324 -6.53 0.71 2.78
C PHE A 324 -5.24 1.51 3.05
N GLU A 325 -4.17 0.82 3.42
CA GLU A 325 -2.87 1.44 3.71
C GLU A 325 -2.29 2.21 2.53
N SER A 326 -2.46 1.69 1.32
CA SER A 326 -2.00 2.35 0.08
C SER A 326 -2.64 3.73 -0.09
N LEU A 327 -3.94 3.85 0.21
CA LEU A 327 -4.66 5.12 0.13
C LEU A 327 -4.15 6.11 1.19
N GLN A 328 -3.98 5.65 2.42
CA GLN A 328 -3.43 6.47 3.52
C GLN A 328 -2.04 6.99 3.18
N LEU A 329 -1.17 6.11 2.66
CA LEU A 329 0.18 6.45 2.28
C LEU A 329 0.22 7.45 1.13
N THR A 330 -0.61 7.23 0.09
CA THR A 330 -0.66 8.12 -1.09
C THR A 330 -1.01 9.55 -0.69
N PHE A 331 -2.04 9.75 0.13
CA PHE A 331 -2.43 11.09 0.58
C PHE A 331 -1.48 11.69 1.62
N PHE A 332 -0.72 10.86 2.32
CA PHE A 332 0.32 11.35 3.23
C PHE A 332 1.58 11.79 2.48
N VAL A 333 1.95 11.10 1.40
CA VAL A 333 3.08 11.45 0.52
C VAL A 333 2.74 12.65 -0.35
N TYR A 334 1.52 12.70 -0.87
CA TYR A 334 1.04 13.72 -1.81
C TYR A 334 -0.22 14.43 -1.28
N PRO A 335 -0.09 15.30 -0.25
CA PRO A 335 -1.24 15.99 0.34
C PRO A 335 -1.96 16.93 -0.65
N GLU A 336 -1.30 17.36 -1.70
CA GLU A 336 -1.87 18.13 -2.81
C GLU A 336 -3.02 17.42 -3.53
N LEU A 337 -3.09 16.08 -3.45
CA LEU A 337 -4.23 15.32 -3.99
C LEU A 337 -5.57 15.68 -3.33
N LEU A 338 -5.54 16.31 -2.15
CA LEU A 338 -6.76 16.82 -1.51
C LEU A 338 -7.42 17.92 -2.36
N LEU A 339 -6.67 18.65 -3.17
CA LEU A 339 -7.25 19.62 -4.11
C LEU A 339 -8.07 18.93 -5.19
N ALA A 340 -7.60 17.77 -5.68
CA ALA A 340 -8.36 16.94 -6.61
C ALA A 340 -9.63 16.39 -5.95
N VAL A 341 -9.54 15.95 -4.68
CA VAL A 341 -10.70 15.54 -3.88
C VAL A 341 -11.72 16.67 -3.79
N ALA A 342 -11.29 17.90 -3.49
CA ALA A 342 -12.16 19.07 -3.43
C ALA A 342 -12.80 19.36 -4.78
N ALA A 343 -12.05 19.29 -5.89
CA ALA A 343 -12.59 19.48 -7.23
C ALA A 343 -13.68 18.45 -7.56
N VAL A 344 -13.48 17.16 -7.21
CA VAL A 344 -14.49 16.11 -7.40
C VAL A 344 -15.73 16.38 -6.52
N GLN A 345 -15.56 16.84 -5.27
CA GLN A 345 -16.69 17.21 -4.42
C GLN A 345 -17.52 18.35 -5.02
N VAL A 346 -16.88 19.36 -5.62
CA VAL A 346 -17.56 20.45 -6.34
C VAL A 346 -18.34 19.91 -7.56
N LEU A 347 -17.74 18.99 -8.33
CA LEU A 347 -18.43 18.37 -9.47
C LEU A 347 -19.64 17.57 -9.02
N ILE A 348 -19.53 16.79 -7.93
CA ILE A 348 -20.68 16.06 -7.37
C ILE A 348 -21.74 17.02 -6.85
N GLY A 349 -21.35 18.15 -6.26
CA GLY A 349 -22.27 19.19 -5.78
C GLY A 349 -23.07 19.86 -6.92
N ARG A 350 -22.55 19.86 -8.14
CA ARG A 350 -23.25 20.35 -9.34
C ARG A 350 -24.16 19.31 -10.01
N TYR A 351 -24.11 18.05 -9.55
CA TYR A 351 -24.93 16.99 -10.09
C TYR A 351 -26.41 17.19 -9.74
N THR A 352 -27.25 17.44 -10.75
CA THR A 352 -28.70 17.64 -10.65
C THR A 352 -29.51 16.46 -11.15
N GLY A 353 -28.83 15.34 -11.45
CA GLY A 353 -29.48 14.12 -11.97
C GLY A 353 -30.24 13.33 -10.90
N TYR A 354 -31.00 12.32 -11.35
CA TYR A 354 -31.72 11.41 -10.46
C TYR A 354 -30.78 10.56 -9.62
N ARG A 355 -31.15 10.37 -8.35
CA ARG A 355 -30.43 9.45 -7.46
C ARG A 355 -30.66 8.00 -7.88
N LEU A 356 -29.68 7.13 -7.69
CA LEU A 356 -29.82 5.71 -8.00
C LEU A 356 -31.02 5.07 -7.30
N SER A 357 -31.28 5.44 -6.05
CA SER A 357 -32.45 4.99 -5.29
C SER A 357 -33.78 5.40 -5.96
N GLU A 358 -33.84 6.57 -6.59
CA GLU A 358 -35.01 7.06 -7.33
C GLU A 358 -35.17 6.30 -8.63
N LEU A 359 -34.11 6.04 -9.36
CA LEU A 359 -34.15 5.24 -10.59
C LEU A 359 -34.69 3.83 -10.34
N ILE A 360 -34.31 3.19 -9.24
CA ILE A 360 -34.81 1.87 -8.83
C ILE A 360 -36.31 1.96 -8.48
N ARG A 361 -36.73 3.02 -7.78
CA ARG A 361 -38.12 3.25 -7.39
C ARG A 361 -39.00 3.50 -8.61
N PHE A 362 -38.56 4.29 -9.58
CA PHE A 362 -39.32 4.62 -10.79
C PHE A 362 -39.27 3.52 -11.85
N ARG A 363 -38.36 2.56 -11.77
CA ARG A 363 -38.35 1.39 -12.66
C ARG A 363 -39.66 0.58 -12.59
N LYS A 364 -40.31 0.54 -11.42
CA LYS A 364 -41.58 -0.15 -11.20
C LYS A 364 -42.76 0.57 -11.93
N LEU A 365 -42.63 1.87 -12.20
CA LEU A 365 -43.68 2.64 -12.91
C LEU A 365 -43.56 2.54 -14.44
N ARG A 366 -42.39 2.15 -14.96
CA ARG A 366 -42.13 1.97 -16.39
C ARG A 366 -42.65 0.62 -16.97
N GLY A 367 -43.00 -0.32 -16.09
CA GLY A 367 -43.50 -1.67 -16.46
C GLY A 367 -45.03 -1.78 -16.59
N THR A 368 -45.76 -0.67 -16.51
CA THR A 368 -47.25 -0.66 -16.60
C THR A 368 -47.74 0.21 -17.75
N SER A 369 -46.94 0.41 -18.78
CA SER A 369 -47.38 1.03 -20.06
C SER A 369 -47.18 0.05 -21.20
#